data_d08f4d5a14f215be9f61e94481201b5d
#
_entry.id   d08f4d5a14f215be9f61e94481201b5d
#
_cell.length_a   1.000
_cell.length_b   1.000
_cell.length_c   1.000
_cell.angle_alpha   90.00
_cell.angle_beta   90.00
_cell.angle_gamma   90.00
#
_symmetry.space_group_name_H-M   'P 1'
#
loop_
_entity.id
_entity.type
_entity.pdbx_description
1 polymer ?
#
loop_
_entity_poly.entity_id
_entity_poly.type
_entity_poly.pdbx_seq_one_letter_code
_entity_poly.pdbx_strand_id
1 'polypeptide(L)'
;MAGSSHTGARSHNEDVVRHGSTPQAHFAVLADGAGGHRRGAEAAHRSADCMERLLRDGGLDFCPASLTTMVRQAHRVLLAHQDASASELRMHSTVVTLWIDAAGEHALWTHVGDSRLYRIRRQRTDVVTADDSVVQRMVRLGLISTEQAAHHPQKNQLVSALGIDGEVDPHTVVRPVEVQEGDAFLLCSDGWWEGLDNQALQGTLARALSPEAWLGGMRELIEARKMPRQDNFSAIAVWAGDPGEATQAGSEDTMPRQAFRL
;
A
#
# COMPACT_ATOMS: atom_id res chain seq x y z
N MET A 1 3.43 13.02 -7.31
CA MET A 1 3.66 11.60 -6.92
C MET A 1 5.14 11.27 -6.98
N ALA A 2 5.64 10.48 -6.04
CA ALA A 2 7.02 10.01 -5.98
C ALA A 2 7.07 8.57 -5.45
N GLY A 3 8.08 7.80 -5.85
CA GLY A 3 8.33 6.45 -5.37
C GLY A 3 9.72 6.33 -4.78
N SER A 4 9.87 5.47 -3.77
CA SER A 4 11.14 5.14 -3.12
C SER A 4 11.15 3.66 -2.79
N SER A 5 12.28 2.98 -3.06
CA SER A 5 12.40 1.53 -2.84
C SER A 5 13.84 1.18 -2.45
N HIS A 6 14.02 0.46 -1.35
CA HIS A 6 15.31 0.18 -0.73
C HIS A 6 15.43 -1.27 -0.29
N THR A 7 16.61 -1.83 -0.46
CA THR A 7 16.90 -3.23 -0.13
C THR A 7 16.96 -3.50 1.39
N GLY A 8 17.21 -2.46 2.21
CA GLY A 8 17.43 -2.66 3.64
C GLY A 8 18.67 -3.52 3.91
N ALA A 9 18.54 -4.47 4.84
CA ALA A 9 19.60 -5.41 5.19
C ALA A 9 19.54 -6.74 4.39
N ARG A 10 18.58 -6.87 3.47
CA ARG A 10 18.40 -8.04 2.61
C ARG A 10 19.44 -8.07 1.49
N SER A 11 19.66 -9.23 0.88
CA SER A 11 20.54 -9.38 -0.29
C SER A 11 19.91 -8.93 -1.61
N HIS A 12 18.59 -8.92 -1.69
CA HIS A 12 17.80 -8.56 -2.86
C HIS A 12 16.62 -7.71 -2.43
N ASN A 13 16.13 -6.89 -3.35
CA ASN A 13 14.88 -6.17 -3.16
C ASN A 13 13.76 -6.94 -3.86
N GLU A 14 12.75 -7.35 -3.11
CA GLU A 14 11.57 -8.06 -3.60
C GLU A 14 10.36 -7.13 -3.71
N ASP A 15 10.49 -5.86 -3.30
CA ASP A 15 9.47 -4.82 -3.48
C ASP A 15 9.51 -4.21 -4.87
N VAL A 16 8.33 -3.89 -5.40
CA VAL A 16 8.16 -3.18 -6.68
C VAL A 16 7.18 -2.03 -6.51
N VAL A 17 7.57 -0.86 -6.99
CA VAL A 17 6.73 0.34 -7.04
C VAL A 17 6.49 0.76 -8.49
N ARG A 18 5.24 1.11 -8.83
CA ARG A 18 4.83 1.67 -10.11
C ARG A 18 3.88 2.82 -9.85
N HIS A 19 4.09 3.93 -10.52
CA HIS A 19 3.15 5.05 -10.48
C HIS A 19 3.19 5.82 -11.79
N GLY A 20 2.12 6.53 -12.07
CA GLY A 20 2.05 7.32 -13.29
C GLY A 20 0.70 7.97 -13.49
N SER A 21 0.62 8.66 -14.62
CA SER A 21 -0.59 9.32 -15.08
C SER A 21 -0.88 8.92 -16.52
N THR A 22 -2.16 8.86 -16.85
CA THR A 22 -2.69 8.74 -18.20
C THR A 22 -3.69 9.89 -18.42
N PRO A 23 -4.18 10.10 -19.64
CA PRO A 23 -5.26 11.07 -19.85
C PRO A 23 -6.54 10.76 -19.06
N GLN A 24 -6.73 9.51 -18.61
CA GLN A 24 -7.95 9.04 -17.94
C GLN A 24 -7.80 8.92 -16.42
N ALA A 25 -6.57 8.83 -15.88
CA ALA A 25 -6.38 8.59 -14.46
C ALA A 25 -4.95 8.81 -13.99
N HIS A 26 -4.80 8.88 -12.66
CA HIS A 26 -3.53 8.76 -11.95
C HIS A 26 -3.53 7.47 -11.13
N PHE A 27 -2.39 6.81 -11.02
CA PHE A 27 -2.30 5.55 -10.29
C PHE A 27 -0.98 5.37 -9.54
N ALA A 28 -1.05 4.59 -8.49
CA ALA A 28 0.09 4.07 -7.76
C ALA A 28 -0.15 2.60 -7.42
N VAL A 29 0.84 1.75 -7.63
CA VAL A 29 0.83 0.31 -7.35
C VAL A 29 2.11 -0.05 -6.60
N LEU A 30 1.97 -0.72 -5.48
CA LEU A 30 3.08 -1.30 -4.74
C LEU A 30 2.79 -2.79 -4.56
N ALA A 31 3.81 -3.60 -4.78
CA ALA A 31 3.80 -5.04 -4.58
C ALA A 31 5.04 -5.45 -3.78
N ASP A 32 4.86 -6.28 -2.76
CA ASP A 32 5.90 -6.85 -1.92
C ASP A 32 5.91 -8.36 -2.16
N GLY A 33 7.05 -8.87 -2.58
CA GLY A 33 7.21 -10.25 -3.00
C GLY A 33 7.57 -11.18 -1.84
N ALA A 34 6.78 -12.22 -1.64
CA ALA A 34 7.05 -13.28 -0.68
C ALA A 34 7.22 -14.62 -1.42
N GLY A 35 8.30 -15.34 -1.16
CA GLY A 35 8.50 -16.63 -1.83
C GLY A 35 9.94 -17.15 -1.73
N GLY A 36 10.74 -16.53 -0.90
CA GLY A 36 12.15 -16.87 -0.68
C GLY A 36 13.02 -16.70 -1.92
N HIS A 37 14.07 -15.87 -1.82
CA HIS A 37 15.04 -15.63 -2.88
C HIS A 37 14.45 -14.90 -4.12
N ARG A 38 14.85 -15.31 -5.32
CA ARG A 38 14.51 -14.64 -6.60
C ARG A 38 13.01 -14.71 -6.99
N ARG A 39 12.24 -15.60 -6.39
CA ARG A 39 10.84 -15.83 -6.77
C ARG A 39 9.89 -14.77 -6.19
N GLY A 40 10.20 -14.21 -5.03
CA GLY A 40 9.46 -13.08 -4.48
C GLY A 40 9.57 -11.85 -5.38
N ALA A 41 10.79 -11.46 -5.77
CA ALA A 41 11.00 -10.35 -6.71
C ALA A 41 10.26 -10.55 -8.04
N GLU A 42 10.30 -11.78 -8.61
CA GLU A 42 9.58 -12.10 -9.84
C GLU A 42 8.06 -11.97 -9.65
N ALA A 43 7.53 -12.44 -8.51
CA ALA A 43 6.11 -12.32 -8.18
C ALA A 43 5.66 -10.86 -8.08
N ALA A 44 6.41 -10.02 -7.37
CA ALA A 44 6.13 -8.60 -7.24
C ALA A 44 6.17 -7.87 -8.59
N HIS A 45 7.20 -8.14 -9.41
CA HIS A 45 7.29 -7.58 -10.77
C HIS A 45 6.09 -7.95 -11.63
N ARG A 46 5.74 -9.23 -11.72
CA ARG A 46 4.62 -9.71 -12.53
C ARG A 46 3.28 -9.12 -12.07
N SER A 47 3.09 -9.01 -10.75
CA SER A 47 1.89 -8.42 -10.15
C SER A 47 1.79 -6.94 -10.49
N ALA A 48 2.83 -6.16 -10.20
CA ALA A 48 2.86 -4.72 -10.42
C ALA A 48 2.77 -4.37 -11.91
N ASP A 49 3.48 -5.08 -12.79
CA ASP A 49 3.45 -4.85 -14.24
C ASP A 49 2.08 -5.18 -14.84
N CYS A 50 1.41 -6.24 -14.34
CA CYS A 50 0.05 -6.56 -14.76
C CYS A 50 -0.93 -5.45 -14.36
N MET A 51 -0.87 -4.96 -13.11
CA MET A 51 -1.70 -3.88 -12.63
C MET A 51 -1.44 -2.58 -13.40
N GLU A 52 -0.17 -2.18 -13.55
CA GLU A 52 0.21 -0.97 -14.30
C GLU A 52 -0.29 -1.01 -15.73
N ARG A 53 -0.10 -2.12 -16.44
CA ARG A 53 -0.57 -2.28 -17.82
C ARG A 53 -2.08 -2.09 -17.92
N LEU A 54 -2.86 -2.74 -17.06
CA LEU A 54 -4.33 -2.63 -17.06
C LEU A 54 -4.82 -1.21 -16.76
N LEU A 55 -4.13 -0.51 -15.84
CA LEU A 55 -4.42 0.89 -15.51
C LEU A 55 -4.07 1.85 -16.66
N ARG A 56 -3.00 1.57 -17.41
CA ARG A 56 -2.57 2.37 -18.56
C ARG A 56 -3.40 2.15 -19.82
N ASP A 57 -3.85 0.91 -20.04
CA ASP A 57 -4.63 0.55 -21.24
C ASP A 57 -5.99 1.28 -21.31
N GLY A 58 -6.51 1.78 -20.18
CA GLY A 58 -7.72 2.62 -20.11
C GLY A 58 -9.00 1.91 -20.57
N GLY A 59 -8.96 0.58 -20.71
CA GLY A 59 -10.08 -0.23 -21.22
C GLY A 59 -11.14 -0.58 -20.16
N LEU A 60 -10.94 -0.14 -18.90
CA LEU A 60 -11.84 -0.44 -17.78
C LEU A 60 -12.40 0.86 -17.20
N ASP A 61 -13.69 0.85 -16.88
CA ASP A 61 -14.35 1.97 -16.22
C ASP A 61 -13.76 2.23 -14.83
N PHE A 62 -13.75 3.51 -14.42
CA PHE A 62 -13.36 3.91 -13.07
C PHE A 62 -14.42 3.48 -12.05
N CYS A 63 -14.34 2.23 -11.62
CA CYS A 63 -15.26 1.67 -10.62
C CYS A 63 -14.57 0.57 -9.77
N PRO A 64 -15.12 0.23 -8.59
CA PRO A 64 -14.56 -0.81 -7.72
C PRO A 64 -14.44 -2.19 -8.39
N ALA A 65 -15.41 -2.58 -9.20
CA ALA A 65 -15.41 -3.88 -9.89
C ALA A 65 -14.22 -4.02 -10.86
N SER A 66 -13.81 -2.94 -11.50
CA SER A 66 -12.62 -2.89 -12.37
C SER A 66 -11.35 -3.19 -11.59
N LEU A 67 -11.13 -2.54 -10.43
CA LEU A 67 -9.98 -2.84 -9.56
C LEU A 67 -9.96 -4.29 -9.09
N THR A 68 -11.10 -4.81 -8.64
CA THR A 68 -11.24 -6.22 -8.25
C THR A 68 -10.85 -7.15 -9.41
N THR A 69 -11.30 -6.83 -10.63
CA THR A 69 -10.99 -7.60 -11.83
C THR A 69 -9.49 -7.56 -12.16
N MET A 70 -8.86 -6.39 -12.05
CA MET A 70 -7.40 -6.21 -12.27
C MET A 70 -6.59 -7.07 -11.31
N VAL A 71 -6.92 -7.03 -10.00
CA VAL A 71 -6.21 -7.84 -8.98
C VAL A 71 -6.39 -9.34 -9.24
N ARG A 72 -7.59 -9.79 -9.58
CA ARG A 72 -7.82 -11.19 -9.96
C ARG A 72 -7.05 -11.58 -11.21
N GLN A 73 -6.86 -10.67 -12.15
CA GLN A 73 -6.03 -10.91 -13.33
C GLN A 73 -4.54 -11.04 -12.95
N ALA A 74 -4.01 -10.17 -12.08
CA ALA A 74 -2.64 -10.26 -11.58
C ALA A 74 -2.42 -11.59 -10.83
N HIS A 75 -3.38 -12.01 -10.01
CA HIS A 75 -3.36 -13.32 -9.35
C HIS A 75 -3.27 -14.49 -10.35
N ARG A 76 -4.10 -14.48 -11.41
CA ARG A 76 -4.04 -15.52 -12.46
C ARG A 76 -2.71 -15.52 -13.20
N VAL A 77 -2.09 -14.36 -13.42
CA VAL A 77 -0.75 -14.27 -14.01
C VAL A 77 0.27 -15.00 -13.14
N LEU A 78 0.23 -14.85 -11.81
CA LEU A 78 1.13 -15.59 -10.92
C LEU A 78 0.83 -17.09 -10.95
N LEU A 79 -0.44 -17.50 -10.83
CA LEU A 79 -0.81 -18.91 -10.88
C LEU A 79 -0.35 -19.60 -12.17
N ALA A 80 -0.44 -18.92 -13.32
CA ALA A 80 0.01 -19.45 -14.61
C ALA A 80 1.54 -19.65 -14.70
N HIS A 81 2.32 -19.02 -13.81
CA HIS A 81 3.78 -19.13 -13.75
C HIS A 81 4.27 -19.91 -12.53
N GLN A 82 3.37 -20.47 -11.72
CA GLN A 82 3.74 -21.37 -10.62
C GLN A 82 4.30 -22.68 -11.20
N ASP A 83 5.37 -23.17 -10.57
CA ASP A 83 5.87 -24.53 -10.84
C ASP A 83 5.18 -25.50 -9.90
N ALA A 84 4.28 -26.33 -10.44
CA ALA A 84 3.52 -27.30 -9.67
C ALA A 84 4.40 -28.38 -9.00
N SER A 85 5.64 -28.57 -9.48
CA SER A 85 6.58 -29.58 -8.96
C SER A 85 7.42 -29.10 -7.77
N ALA A 86 7.42 -27.79 -7.47
CA ALA A 86 8.31 -27.18 -6.50
C ALA A 86 7.54 -26.27 -5.51
N SER A 87 6.89 -26.87 -4.53
CA SER A 87 6.11 -26.12 -3.52
C SER A 87 6.95 -25.06 -2.75
N GLU A 88 8.25 -25.29 -2.62
CA GLU A 88 9.19 -24.36 -1.95
C GLU A 88 9.57 -23.15 -2.82
N LEU A 89 9.26 -23.19 -4.12
CA LEU A 89 9.58 -22.14 -5.09
C LEU A 89 8.34 -21.35 -5.53
N ARG A 90 7.30 -21.33 -4.71
CA ARG A 90 6.07 -20.61 -5.05
C ARG A 90 6.28 -19.10 -5.03
N MET A 91 5.66 -18.46 -6.01
CA MET A 91 5.62 -17.02 -6.16
C MET A 91 4.40 -16.46 -5.45
N HIS A 92 4.62 -15.66 -4.43
CA HIS A 92 3.55 -14.91 -3.77
C HIS A 92 3.89 -13.43 -3.78
N SER A 93 2.88 -12.59 -3.77
CA SER A 93 3.08 -11.14 -3.66
C SER A 93 1.88 -10.51 -2.97
N THR A 94 2.13 -9.49 -2.17
CA THR A 94 1.10 -8.52 -1.81
C THR A 94 0.80 -7.64 -3.02
N VAL A 95 -0.27 -6.88 -2.95
CA VAL A 95 -0.52 -5.74 -3.82
C VAL A 95 -1.35 -4.70 -3.07
N VAL A 96 -0.98 -3.44 -3.19
CA VAL A 96 -1.82 -2.29 -2.83
C VAL A 96 -1.83 -1.31 -3.99
N THR A 97 -3.02 -0.84 -4.35
CA THR A 97 -3.22 0.03 -5.52
C THR A 97 -4.11 1.21 -5.12
N LEU A 98 -3.71 2.40 -5.52
CA LEU A 98 -4.50 3.63 -5.52
C LEU A 98 -4.75 4.03 -6.97
N TRP A 99 -6.02 4.32 -7.31
CA TRP A 99 -6.45 4.79 -8.62
C TRP A 99 -7.29 6.05 -8.44
N ILE A 100 -6.86 7.15 -9.01
CA ILE A 100 -7.52 8.47 -8.93
C ILE A 100 -8.00 8.82 -10.33
N ASP A 101 -9.22 9.34 -10.45
CA ASP A 101 -9.78 9.78 -11.72
C ASP A 101 -8.97 10.92 -12.38
N ALA A 102 -9.20 11.19 -13.64
CA ALA A 102 -8.47 12.22 -14.40
C ALA A 102 -8.64 13.64 -13.84
N ALA A 103 -9.77 13.91 -13.20
CA ALA A 103 -10.05 15.20 -12.58
C ALA A 103 -9.33 15.36 -11.24
N GLY A 104 -8.84 14.26 -10.65
CA GLY A 104 -8.25 14.27 -9.31
C GLY A 104 -9.28 14.38 -8.19
N GLU A 105 -10.56 14.17 -8.49
CA GLU A 105 -11.67 14.39 -7.56
C GLU A 105 -12.07 13.16 -6.76
N HIS A 106 -11.83 11.95 -7.31
CA HIS A 106 -12.21 10.70 -6.69
C HIS A 106 -11.08 9.68 -6.71
N ALA A 107 -11.01 8.90 -5.65
CA ALA A 107 -10.06 7.81 -5.50
C ALA A 107 -10.76 6.47 -5.27
N LEU A 108 -10.16 5.43 -5.83
CA LEU A 108 -10.44 4.03 -5.56
C LEU A 108 -9.16 3.36 -5.08
N TRP A 109 -9.28 2.36 -4.22
CA TRP A 109 -8.15 1.53 -3.81
C TRP A 109 -8.55 0.08 -3.60
N THR A 110 -7.55 -0.77 -3.67
CA THR A 110 -7.68 -2.19 -3.41
C THR A 110 -6.37 -2.73 -2.84
N HIS A 111 -6.45 -3.80 -2.06
CA HIS A 111 -5.25 -4.50 -1.60
C HIS A 111 -5.50 -6.00 -1.39
N VAL A 112 -4.40 -6.75 -1.37
CA VAL A 112 -4.26 -8.12 -0.89
C VAL A 112 -2.93 -8.21 -0.15
N GLY A 113 -2.91 -8.76 1.04
CA GLY A 113 -1.72 -8.86 1.89
C GLY A 113 -1.66 -7.77 2.97
N ASP A 114 -0.46 -7.43 3.40
CA ASP A 114 -0.19 -6.50 4.51
C ASP A 114 0.55 -5.22 4.09
N SER A 115 0.73 -5.00 2.79
CA SER A 115 1.09 -3.68 2.28
C SER A 115 -0.06 -2.70 2.50
N ARG A 116 0.26 -1.51 2.98
CA ARG A 116 -0.75 -0.56 3.49
C ARG A 116 -0.91 0.65 2.61
N LEU A 117 -2.13 1.19 2.63
CA LEU A 117 -2.46 2.54 2.16
C LEU A 117 -2.86 3.40 3.35
N TYR A 118 -2.18 4.53 3.51
CA TYR A 118 -2.53 5.60 4.45
C TYR A 118 -3.11 6.76 3.68
N ARG A 119 -4.07 7.45 4.31
CA ARG A 119 -4.51 8.77 3.89
C ARG A 119 -4.29 9.75 5.05
N ILE A 120 -3.60 10.83 4.79
CA ILE A 120 -3.45 11.94 5.73
C ILE A 120 -4.26 13.11 5.19
N ARG A 121 -5.22 13.55 5.99
CA ARG A 121 -6.10 14.68 5.71
C ARG A 121 -6.21 15.54 6.95
N ARG A 122 -5.89 16.84 6.86
CA ARG A 122 -5.96 17.80 7.98
C ARG A 122 -5.28 17.25 9.25
N GLN A 123 -4.05 16.80 9.14
CA GLN A 123 -3.25 16.19 10.21
C GLN A 123 -3.82 14.90 10.83
N ARG A 124 -4.86 14.33 10.25
CA ARG A 124 -5.36 13.02 10.66
C ARG A 124 -4.84 11.95 9.72
N THR A 125 -4.21 10.94 10.29
CA THR A 125 -3.75 9.75 9.56
C THR A 125 -4.74 8.61 9.74
N ASP A 126 -5.29 8.13 8.64
CA ASP A 126 -6.14 6.94 8.58
C ASP A 126 -5.39 5.85 7.80
N VAL A 127 -5.29 4.65 8.38
CA VAL A 127 -4.95 3.44 7.61
C VAL A 127 -6.24 2.99 6.93
N VAL A 128 -6.28 3.01 5.61
CA VAL A 128 -7.50 2.69 4.85
C VAL A 128 -7.55 1.24 4.36
N THR A 129 -6.47 0.47 4.60
CA THR A 129 -6.36 -0.97 4.35
C THR A 129 -6.41 -1.74 5.67
N ALA A 130 -6.69 -3.03 5.61
CA ALA A 130 -6.66 -3.94 6.77
C ALA A 130 -5.84 -5.17 6.40
N ASP A 131 -4.73 -5.40 7.11
CA ASP A 131 -3.77 -6.45 6.78
C ASP A 131 -4.39 -7.85 6.70
N ASP A 132 -4.01 -8.61 5.70
CA ASP A 132 -4.32 -10.03 5.56
C ASP A 132 -3.28 -10.91 6.28
N SER A 133 -3.02 -10.61 7.55
CA SER A 133 -2.08 -11.37 8.38
C SER A 133 -2.79 -12.23 9.44
N VAL A 134 -2.09 -13.28 9.89
CA VAL A 134 -2.56 -14.14 10.98
C VAL A 134 -2.86 -13.32 12.23
N VAL A 135 -1.97 -12.39 12.58
CA VAL A 135 -2.13 -11.57 13.79
C VAL A 135 -3.29 -10.60 13.68
N GLN A 136 -3.52 -9.99 12.51
CA GLN A 136 -4.67 -9.12 12.28
C GLN A 136 -6.00 -9.89 12.38
N ARG A 137 -6.02 -11.14 11.92
CA ARG A 137 -7.18 -12.02 12.12
C ARG A 137 -7.42 -12.32 13.59
N MET A 138 -6.34 -12.58 14.38
CA MET A 138 -6.45 -12.79 15.84
C MET A 138 -6.97 -11.54 16.56
N VAL A 139 -6.51 -10.35 16.19
CA VAL A 139 -7.00 -9.08 16.74
C VAL A 139 -8.49 -8.90 16.44
N ARG A 140 -8.93 -9.13 15.19
CA ARG A 140 -10.36 -9.04 14.81
C ARG A 140 -11.25 -10.00 15.59
N LEU A 141 -10.73 -11.16 15.95
CA LEU A 141 -11.45 -12.17 16.77
C LEU A 141 -11.36 -11.90 18.27
N GLY A 142 -10.67 -10.83 18.69
CA GLY A 142 -10.48 -10.50 20.11
C GLY A 142 -9.56 -11.46 20.86
N LEU A 143 -8.76 -12.26 20.16
CA LEU A 143 -7.85 -13.24 20.75
C LEU A 143 -6.57 -12.62 21.32
N ILE A 144 -6.11 -11.54 20.69
CA ILE A 144 -4.94 -10.76 21.12
C ILE A 144 -5.21 -9.27 20.95
N SER A 145 -4.49 -8.41 21.69
CA SER A 145 -4.55 -6.96 21.47
C SER A 145 -3.65 -6.53 20.31
N THR A 146 -3.84 -5.29 19.83
CA THR A 146 -2.98 -4.70 18.78
C THR A 146 -1.52 -4.63 19.23
N GLU A 147 -1.26 -4.33 20.51
CA GLU A 147 0.10 -4.31 21.07
C GLU A 147 0.73 -5.69 21.08
N GLN A 148 -0.05 -6.72 21.40
CA GLN A 148 0.42 -8.11 21.35
C GLN A 148 0.71 -8.56 19.92
N ALA A 149 -0.09 -8.12 18.94
CA ALA A 149 0.11 -8.43 17.53
C ALA A 149 1.45 -7.90 17.01
N ALA A 150 1.86 -6.69 17.41
CA ALA A 150 3.11 -6.06 16.97
C ALA A 150 4.37 -6.86 17.34
N HIS A 151 4.30 -7.67 18.40
CA HIS A 151 5.42 -8.48 18.91
C HIS A 151 5.21 -10.00 18.72
N HIS A 152 4.14 -10.39 18.04
CA HIS A 152 3.79 -11.80 17.87
C HIS A 152 4.77 -12.52 16.93
N PRO A 153 5.17 -13.77 17.18
CA PRO A 153 6.08 -14.52 16.31
C PRO A 153 5.59 -14.69 14.87
N GLN A 154 4.28 -14.69 14.67
CA GLN A 154 3.63 -14.84 13.35
C GLN A 154 3.18 -13.51 12.75
N LYS A 155 3.73 -12.37 13.18
CA LYS A 155 3.27 -11.04 12.73
C LYS A 155 3.36 -10.84 11.21
N ASN A 156 4.37 -11.44 10.56
CA ASN A 156 4.59 -11.36 9.11
C ASN A 156 4.02 -12.57 8.35
N GLN A 157 3.15 -13.39 8.99
CA GLN A 157 2.53 -14.52 8.32
C GLN A 157 1.22 -14.08 7.66
N LEU A 158 1.23 -14.08 6.33
CA LEU A 158 0.05 -13.75 5.52
C LEU A 158 -0.98 -14.89 5.52
N VAL A 159 -2.26 -14.52 5.51
CA VAL A 159 -3.39 -15.42 5.28
C VAL A 159 -3.95 -15.30 3.86
N SER A 160 -3.60 -14.24 3.14
CA SER A 160 -3.94 -14.01 1.74
C SER A 160 -2.82 -13.27 1.02
N ALA A 161 -2.49 -13.72 -0.19
CA ALA A 161 -1.55 -13.07 -1.10
C ALA A 161 -1.88 -13.49 -2.55
N LEU A 162 -1.40 -12.73 -3.52
CA LEU A 162 -1.45 -13.14 -4.92
C LEU A 162 -0.57 -14.39 -5.13
N GLY A 163 -1.02 -15.33 -5.96
CA GLY A 163 -0.30 -16.57 -6.26
C GLY A 163 -0.54 -17.71 -5.26
N ILE A 164 -1.28 -17.52 -4.17
CA ILE A 164 -1.78 -18.62 -3.33
C ILE A 164 -2.82 -19.42 -4.12
N ASP A 165 -2.83 -20.75 -3.97
CA ASP A 165 -3.79 -21.62 -4.67
C ASP A 165 -5.24 -21.22 -4.36
N GLY A 166 -6.09 -21.28 -5.36
CA GLY A 166 -7.51 -20.97 -5.28
C GLY A 166 -7.86 -19.60 -5.83
N GLU A 167 -8.93 -19.01 -5.33
CA GLU A 167 -9.37 -17.65 -5.70
C GLU A 167 -8.85 -16.63 -4.68
N VAL A 168 -8.58 -15.43 -5.17
CA VAL A 168 -8.26 -14.27 -4.33
C VAL A 168 -9.50 -13.39 -4.19
N ASP A 169 -9.76 -12.91 -2.97
CA ASP A 169 -10.80 -11.93 -2.67
C ASP A 169 -10.17 -10.60 -2.25
N PRO A 170 -9.94 -9.66 -3.20
CA PRO A 170 -9.31 -8.40 -2.90
C PRO A 170 -10.20 -7.50 -2.03
N HIS A 171 -9.60 -6.81 -1.08
CA HIS A 171 -10.27 -5.77 -0.30
C HIS A 171 -10.34 -4.49 -1.11
N THR A 172 -11.41 -4.35 -1.88
CA THR A 172 -11.64 -3.17 -2.72
C THR A 172 -12.65 -2.24 -2.05
N VAL A 173 -12.35 -0.93 -2.04
CA VAL A 173 -13.30 0.08 -1.57
C VAL A 173 -14.63 -0.03 -2.34
N VAL A 174 -15.75 0.07 -1.62
CA VAL A 174 -17.08 -0.24 -2.20
C VAL A 174 -17.64 0.85 -3.13
N ARG A 175 -17.08 2.05 -3.09
CA ARG A 175 -17.46 3.20 -3.93
C ARG A 175 -16.30 4.18 -4.05
N PRO A 176 -16.27 5.04 -5.09
CA PRO A 176 -15.32 6.14 -5.19
C PRO A 176 -15.40 7.03 -3.94
N VAL A 177 -14.24 7.47 -3.46
CA VAL A 177 -14.08 8.34 -2.30
C VAL A 177 -13.56 9.69 -2.76
N GLU A 178 -14.19 10.75 -2.30
CA GLU A 178 -13.79 12.12 -2.61
C GLU A 178 -12.35 12.39 -2.17
N VAL A 179 -11.56 12.94 -3.08
CA VAL A 179 -10.22 13.48 -2.84
C VAL A 179 -10.36 14.97 -2.58
N GLN A 180 -9.75 15.46 -1.49
CA GLN A 180 -9.76 16.88 -1.14
C GLN A 180 -8.39 17.48 -1.33
N GLU A 181 -8.36 18.78 -1.62
CA GLU A 181 -7.13 19.57 -1.61
C GLU A 181 -6.39 19.37 -0.29
N GLY A 182 -5.09 19.07 -0.37
CA GLY A 182 -4.26 18.78 0.78
C GLY A 182 -4.31 17.32 1.27
N ASP A 183 -5.00 16.41 0.57
CA ASP A 183 -4.88 14.98 0.86
C ASP A 183 -3.48 14.49 0.49
N ALA A 184 -2.87 13.74 1.39
CA ALA A 184 -1.66 12.98 1.12
C ALA A 184 -1.94 11.49 1.29
N PHE A 185 -1.58 10.70 0.29
CA PHE A 185 -1.66 9.24 0.32
C PHE A 185 -0.26 8.64 0.36
N LEU A 186 -0.10 7.56 1.12
CA LEU A 186 1.13 6.79 1.20
C LEU A 186 0.80 5.30 1.03
N LEU A 187 1.30 4.69 -0.05
CA LEU A 187 1.34 3.24 -0.20
C LEU A 187 2.69 2.77 0.31
N CYS A 188 2.75 1.69 1.09
CA CYS A 188 4.04 1.19 1.56
C CYS A 188 4.02 -0.30 1.91
N SER A 189 5.19 -0.96 1.80
CA SER A 189 5.43 -2.31 2.28
C SER A 189 5.64 -2.36 3.79
N ASP A 190 5.69 -3.57 4.35
CA ASP A 190 5.82 -3.80 5.81
C ASP A 190 7.12 -3.21 6.38
N GLY A 191 8.25 -3.33 5.67
CA GLY A 191 9.51 -2.74 6.12
C GLY A 191 9.49 -1.22 6.23
N TRP A 192 8.55 -0.54 5.59
CA TRP A 192 8.32 0.89 5.75
C TRP A 192 7.45 1.20 6.96
N TRP A 193 6.25 0.61 7.05
CA TRP A 193 5.30 0.94 8.10
C TRP A 193 5.68 0.37 9.48
N GLU A 194 6.43 -0.73 9.55
CA GLU A 194 7.02 -1.21 10.82
C GLU A 194 8.04 -0.22 11.40
N GLY A 195 8.63 0.59 10.54
CA GLY A 195 9.61 1.60 10.90
C GLY A 195 9.04 2.92 11.42
N LEU A 196 7.74 3.21 11.22
CA LEU A 196 7.18 4.55 11.44
C LEU A 196 5.81 4.46 12.11
N ASP A 197 5.57 5.35 13.06
CA ASP A 197 4.24 5.59 13.64
C ASP A 197 3.51 6.77 12.95
N ASN A 198 2.25 6.97 13.30
CA ASN A 198 1.45 8.06 12.74
C ASN A 198 2.05 9.45 13.04
N GLN A 199 2.73 9.63 14.17
CA GLN A 199 3.36 10.90 14.53
C GLN A 199 4.56 11.19 13.61
N ALA A 200 5.36 10.18 13.29
CA ALA A 200 6.46 10.29 12.34
C ALA A 200 5.96 10.61 10.93
N LEU A 201 4.88 9.96 10.47
CA LEU A 201 4.25 10.24 9.17
C LEU A 201 3.79 11.70 9.07
N GLN A 202 3.05 12.18 10.08
CA GLN A 202 2.57 13.56 10.12
C GLN A 202 3.70 14.58 10.26
N GLY A 203 4.66 14.29 11.14
CA GLY A 203 5.78 15.20 11.42
C GLY A 203 6.73 15.35 10.22
N THR A 204 6.91 14.31 9.41
CA THR A 204 7.69 14.39 8.15
C THR A 204 6.90 15.10 7.07
N LEU A 205 5.57 14.84 6.95
CA LEU A 205 4.69 15.52 6.00
C LEU A 205 4.68 17.03 6.23
N ALA A 206 4.53 17.48 7.48
CA ALA A 206 4.47 18.90 7.83
C ALA A 206 5.74 19.70 7.48
N ARG A 207 6.87 19.03 7.28
CA ARG A 207 8.16 19.65 6.92
C ARG A 207 8.53 19.47 5.44
N ALA A 208 7.80 18.63 4.73
CA ALA A 208 8.09 18.30 3.35
C ALA A 208 7.51 19.37 2.40
N LEU A 209 8.27 19.71 1.36
CA LEU A 209 7.84 20.62 0.29
C LEU A 209 7.47 19.87 -0.99
N SER A 210 7.63 18.56 -1.00
CA SER A 210 7.25 17.70 -2.13
C SER A 210 7.05 16.25 -1.66
N PRO A 211 6.38 15.40 -2.46
CA PRO A 211 6.28 13.97 -2.19
C PRO A 211 7.64 13.29 -2.01
N GLU A 212 8.64 13.67 -2.81
CA GLU A 212 10.01 13.15 -2.74
C GLU A 212 10.68 13.52 -1.41
N ALA A 213 10.52 14.78 -0.97
CA ALA A 213 11.07 15.27 0.30
C ALA A 213 10.39 14.54 1.49
N TRP A 214 9.09 14.28 1.39
CA TRP A 214 8.37 13.51 2.41
C TRP A 214 8.90 12.08 2.54
N LEU A 215 9.05 11.37 1.41
CA LEU A 215 9.66 10.02 1.39
C LEU A 215 11.09 10.07 1.92
N GLY A 216 11.88 11.08 1.56
CA GLY A 216 13.23 11.27 2.05
C GLY A 216 13.32 11.41 3.57
N GLY A 217 12.46 12.25 4.16
CA GLY A 217 12.42 12.46 5.62
C GLY A 217 11.99 11.18 6.37
N MET A 218 11.04 10.42 5.84
CA MET A 218 10.64 9.13 6.41
C MET A 218 11.76 8.08 6.30
N ARG A 219 12.43 8.00 5.15
CA ARG A 219 13.57 7.10 4.96
C ARG A 219 14.68 7.37 5.97
N GLU A 220 15.05 8.61 6.19
CA GLU A 220 16.06 8.98 7.18
C GLU A 220 15.72 8.48 8.59
N LEU A 221 14.43 8.54 8.97
CA LEU A 221 13.97 8.02 10.26
C LEU A 221 14.07 6.48 10.33
N ILE A 222 13.73 5.76 9.25
CA ILE A 222 13.87 4.30 9.18
C ILE A 222 15.34 3.90 9.30
N GLU A 223 16.21 4.51 8.50
CA GLU A 223 17.66 4.23 8.48
C GLU A 223 18.34 4.57 9.82
N ALA A 224 17.89 5.65 10.49
CA ALA A 224 18.41 6.05 11.81
C ALA A 224 18.16 5.01 12.91
N ARG A 225 17.15 4.14 12.76
CA ARG A 225 16.88 3.04 13.71
C ARG A 225 17.96 1.94 13.69
N LYS A 226 18.73 1.84 12.61
CA LYS A 226 19.81 0.85 12.43
C LYS A 226 19.39 -0.58 12.75
N MET A 227 18.22 -0.99 12.27
CA MET A 227 17.69 -2.33 12.52
C MET A 227 18.58 -3.39 11.84
N PRO A 228 19.16 -4.35 12.58
CA PRO A 228 20.10 -5.34 12.01
C PRO A 228 19.49 -6.23 10.92
N ARG A 229 18.15 -6.34 10.91
CA ARG A 229 17.39 -7.16 9.96
C ARG A 229 16.31 -6.32 9.27
N GLN A 230 16.64 -5.08 8.90
CA GLN A 230 15.71 -4.22 8.15
C GLN A 230 15.30 -4.93 6.86
N ASP A 231 14.00 -5.11 6.68
CA ASP A 231 13.46 -5.68 5.44
C ASP A 231 13.59 -4.73 4.26
N ASN A 232 13.27 -5.20 3.07
CA ASN A 232 13.00 -4.32 1.95
C ASN A 232 11.95 -3.29 2.41
N PHE A 233 12.13 -2.03 2.06
CA PHE A 233 11.20 -0.99 2.46
C PHE A 233 10.95 -0.04 1.30
N SER A 234 9.72 0.00 0.86
CA SER A 234 9.30 0.76 -0.30
C SER A 234 8.04 1.54 -0.03
N ALA A 235 7.92 2.70 -0.66
CA ALA A 235 6.73 3.52 -0.56
C ALA A 235 6.49 4.38 -1.81
N ILE A 236 5.22 4.78 -1.99
CA ILE A 236 4.80 5.77 -2.99
C ILE A 236 3.99 6.84 -2.27
N ALA A 237 4.41 8.10 -2.41
CA ALA A 237 3.68 9.28 -1.94
C ALA A 237 2.88 9.91 -3.09
N VAL A 238 1.60 10.19 -2.83
CA VAL A 238 0.69 10.86 -3.78
C VAL A 238 0.02 12.03 -3.06
N TRP A 239 0.19 13.24 -3.57
CA TRP A 239 -0.43 14.46 -3.03
C TRP A 239 -1.50 14.98 -3.98
N ALA A 240 -2.63 15.39 -3.41
CA ALA A 240 -3.66 16.18 -4.08
C ALA A 240 -3.51 17.63 -3.59
N GLY A 241 -2.81 18.45 -4.37
CA GLY A 241 -2.41 19.80 -3.97
C GLY A 241 -1.30 19.83 -2.91
N ASP A 242 -1.28 20.87 -2.09
CA ASP A 242 -0.29 21.06 -1.03
C ASP A 242 -0.87 20.69 0.35
N PRO A 243 -0.43 19.58 0.99
CA PRO A 243 -0.87 19.23 2.34
C PRO A 243 -0.54 20.27 3.41
N GLY A 244 0.49 21.09 3.20
CA GLY A 244 0.90 22.17 4.12
C GLY A 244 -0.05 23.37 4.10
N GLU A 245 -0.58 23.76 2.94
CA GLU A 245 -1.53 24.87 2.82
C GLU A 245 -2.89 24.54 3.41
N ALA A 246 -3.39 23.32 3.17
CA ALA A 246 -4.67 22.86 3.72
C ALA A 246 -4.71 22.82 5.25
N THR A 247 -3.54 22.69 5.89
CA THR A 247 -3.42 22.71 7.35
C THR A 247 -3.68 24.10 7.94
N GLN A 248 -3.37 25.18 7.20
CA GLN A 248 -3.58 26.56 7.67
C GLN A 248 -5.04 27.03 7.53
N ALA A 249 -5.78 26.52 6.54
CA ALA A 249 -7.18 26.87 6.33
C ALA A 249 -8.15 26.20 7.33
N GLY A 250 -7.73 25.12 8.00
CA GLY A 250 -8.58 24.31 8.88
C GLY A 250 -8.76 24.81 10.32
N SER A 251 -8.18 25.98 10.68
CA SER A 251 -8.32 26.50 12.06
C SER A 251 -9.65 27.20 12.36
N GLU A 252 -10.55 27.35 11.39
CA GLU A 252 -11.80 28.11 11.56
C GLU A 252 -13.11 27.32 11.45
N ASP A 253 -13.12 25.99 11.19
CA ASP A 253 -14.37 25.27 11.01
C ASP A 253 -14.52 24.08 11.96
N THR A 254 -15.14 24.33 13.11
CA THR A 254 -15.63 23.33 14.06
C THR A 254 -17.00 22.82 13.57
N MET A 255 -17.05 21.68 12.88
CA MET A 255 -18.30 20.94 12.64
C MET A 255 -18.25 19.53 13.26
N PRO A 256 -19.40 19.03 13.77
CA PRO A 256 -19.43 17.89 14.69
C PRO A 256 -19.24 16.54 13.98
N ARG A 257 -18.60 15.65 14.70
CA ARG A 257 -18.27 14.27 14.35
C ARG A 257 -19.50 13.45 13.98
N GLN A 258 -19.56 12.89 12.77
CA GLN A 258 -20.32 11.67 12.52
C GLN A 258 -19.36 10.49 12.44
N ALA A 259 -19.54 9.56 13.37
CA ALA A 259 -18.77 8.32 13.44
C ALA A 259 -19.14 7.41 12.27
N PHE A 260 -18.13 7.00 11.48
CA PHE A 260 -18.29 5.89 10.57
C PHE A 260 -18.33 4.58 11.40
N ARG A 261 -19.48 3.91 11.38
CA ARG A 261 -19.60 2.49 11.75
C ARG A 261 -19.37 1.66 10.49
N LEU A 262 -18.52 0.67 10.63
CA LEU A 262 -18.27 -0.42 9.67
C LEU A 262 -19.54 -1.25 9.44
#